data_8e7f6eca6e7df069457c31546b5f79e9
#
_entry.id   8e7f6eca6e7df069457c31546b5f79e9
#
_cell.length_a   1.000
_cell.length_b   1.000
_cell.length_c   1.000
_cell.angle_alpha   90.00
_cell.angle_beta   90.00
_cell.angle_gamma   90.00
#
_symmetry.space_group_name_H-M   'P 1'
#
loop_
_entity.id
_entity.type
_entity.pdbx_description
1 polymer ?
#
loop_
_entity_poly.entity_id
_entity_poly.type
_entity_poly.pdbx_seq_one_letter_code
_entity_poly.pdbx_strand_id
1 'polypeptide(L)'
;LIGLVGSEMCIRDSPYTAWDGNAAELSSLLKVDKEAAAEMKSNFSFQVEEITRFVAGELNQEIFDQVFGEGVVKTEEEFRAKVKEVIANQFVADSDYKFLLDVRKMLMEKVGKLEFPDALLKRIMRLNNQDKDEKFVEDNYDKSIEELTWHLIKEQLVKANDIKVEQDDILNMAKETTRAQFAQYGMLSVPEEILDNYAKEMLKKKESIEGLVNRVVETKLASALKTQVTLENKNISAADFNKMFE
;
A
#
# COMPACT_ATOMS: atom_id res chain seq x y z
N LEU A 1 14.38 -27.82 -15.02
CA LEU A 1 14.90 -28.71 -13.95
C LEU A 1 16.06 -29.50 -14.53
N ILE A 2 17.26 -28.97 -14.40
CA ILE A 2 18.48 -29.66 -14.79
C ILE A 2 18.83 -30.58 -13.64
N GLY A 3 18.93 -31.90 -13.93
CA GLY A 3 19.26 -32.91 -12.93
C GLY A 3 20.68 -32.71 -12.41
N LEU A 4 20.82 -32.55 -11.11
CA LEU A 4 22.09 -32.46 -10.40
C LEU A 4 22.66 -33.86 -10.21
N VAL A 5 23.76 -34.17 -10.87
CA VAL A 5 24.48 -35.41 -10.72
C VAL A 5 25.95 -35.13 -10.43
N GLY A 6 26.42 -35.48 -9.24
CA GLY A 6 27.83 -35.50 -8.88
C GLY A 6 28.30 -34.43 -7.90
N SER A 7 29.37 -34.68 -7.19
CA SER A 7 29.96 -33.88 -6.10
C SER A 7 30.68 -32.59 -6.54
N GLU A 8 30.74 -32.30 -7.82
CA GLU A 8 31.26 -31.06 -8.38
C GLU A 8 30.24 -30.50 -9.38
N MET A 9 29.34 -29.62 -8.89
CA MET A 9 28.31 -29.00 -9.71
C MET A 9 28.89 -27.81 -10.46
N CYS A 10 29.63 -28.10 -11.54
CA CYS A 10 30.00 -27.11 -12.54
C CYS A 10 29.01 -27.20 -13.69
N ILE A 11 28.15 -26.22 -13.81
CA ILE A 11 27.25 -26.09 -14.96
C ILE A 11 28.02 -25.31 -16.04
N ARG A 12 28.27 -25.95 -17.17
CA ARG A 12 28.79 -25.29 -18.37
C ARG A 12 27.63 -25.12 -19.33
N ASP A 13 26.97 -23.99 -19.21
CA ASP A 13 25.87 -23.66 -20.11
C ASP A 13 25.96 -22.20 -20.54
N SER A 14 25.29 -21.86 -21.62
CA SER A 14 25.11 -20.47 -21.98
C SER A 14 24.08 -19.85 -21.05
N PRO A 15 24.43 -18.83 -20.24
CA PRO A 15 23.46 -18.11 -19.43
C PRO A 15 22.34 -17.55 -20.29
N TYR A 16 22.65 -17.18 -21.53
CA TYR A 16 21.71 -16.68 -22.49
C TYR A 16 20.59 -17.69 -22.80
N THR A 17 20.95 -18.99 -22.91
CA THR A 17 19.97 -20.07 -23.15
C THR A 17 19.22 -20.42 -21.87
N ALA A 18 19.91 -20.42 -20.71
CA ALA A 18 19.30 -20.78 -19.43
C ALA A 18 18.22 -19.79 -18.96
N TRP A 19 18.32 -18.51 -19.35
CA TRP A 19 17.36 -17.45 -19.03
C TRP A 19 16.58 -16.93 -20.25
N ASP A 20 16.43 -17.74 -21.31
CA ASP A 20 15.67 -17.40 -22.53
C ASP A 20 16.06 -16.02 -23.13
N GLY A 21 17.32 -15.62 -22.99
CA GLY A 21 17.80 -14.33 -23.48
C GLY A 21 17.31 -13.11 -22.68
N ASN A 22 16.85 -13.29 -21.44
CA ASN A 22 16.43 -12.20 -20.58
C ASN A 22 17.62 -11.32 -20.15
N ALA A 23 17.84 -10.24 -20.91
CA ALA A 23 18.95 -9.32 -20.69
C ALA A 23 18.95 -8.66 -19.29
N ALA A 24 17.79 -8.52 -18.66
CA ALA A 24 17.70 -7.93 -17.31
C ALA A 24 18.25 -8.89 -16.25
N GLU A 25 17.91 -10.18 -16.32
CA GLU A 25 18.44 -11.22 -15.42
C GLU A 25 19.93 -11.46 -15.66
N LEU A 26 20.35 -11.52 -16.93
CA LEU A 26 21.75 -11.65 -17.29
C LEU A 26 22.60 -10.45 -16.81
N SER A 27 22.09 -9.23 -16.95
CA SER A 27 22.71 -8.00 -16.47
C SER A 27 22.91 -8.06 -14.93
N SER A 28 21.89 -8.48 -14.21
CA SER A 28 21.94 -8.63 -12.75
C SER A 28 22.94 -9.69 -12.28
N LEU A 29 22.94 -10.85 -12.95
CA LEU A 29 23.82 -11.97 -12.63
C LEU A 29 25.29 -11.65 -12.92
N LEU A 30 25.57 -11.09 -14.09
CA LEU A 30 26.93 -10.82 -14.56
C LEU A 30 27.46 -9.44 -14.11
N LYS A 31 26.60 -8.62 -13.49
CA LYS A 31 26.90 -7.23 -13.06
C LYS A 31 27.44 -6.35 -14.22
N VAL A 32 26.81 -6.46 -15.38
CA VAL A 32 27.09 -5.67 -16.58
C VAL A 32 25.86 -4.91 -17.02
N ASP A 33 26.01 -3.91 -17.89
CA ASP A 33 24.88 -3.16 -18.42
C ASP A 33 23.96 -4.03 -19.27
N LYS A 34 22.66 -3.68 -19.32
CA LYS A 34 21.65 -4.46 -20.06
C LYS A 34 21.95 -4.58 -21.55
N GLU A 35 22.53 -3.53 -22.15
CA GLU A 35 22.93 -3.52 -23.56
C GLU A 35 24.07 -4.52 -23.81
N ALA A 36 25.09 -4.51 -22.95
CA ALA A 36 26.18 -5.48 -22.99
C ALA A 36 25.70 -6.92 -22.72
N ALA A 37 24.77 -7.10 -21.79
CA ALA A 37 24.18 -8.41 -21.50
C ALA A 37 23.38 -8.98 -22.68
N ALA A 38 22.67 -8.14 -23.43
CA ALA A 38 21.88 -8.54 -24.60
C ALA A 38 22.75 -9.01 -25.79
N GLU A 39 23.97 -8.50 -25.91
CA GLU A 39 24.93 -8.88 -26.95
C GLU A 39 25.80 -10.08 -26.58
N MET A 40 25.80 -10.49 -25.31
CA MET A 40 26.63 -11.56 -24.80
C MET A 40 26.14 -12.94 -25.26
N LYS A 41 26.96 -13.66 -25.98
CA LYS A 41 26.73 -15.02 -26.47
C LYS A 41 27.75 -16.04 -25.94
N SER A 42 28.57 -15.63 -25.00
CA SER A 42 29.63 -16.47 -24.44
C SER A 42 29.08 -17.51 -23.48
N ASN A 43 29.68 -18.69 -23.48
CA ASN A 43 29.39 -19.69 -22.45
C ASN A 43 30.14 -19.35 -21.18
N PHE A 44 29.49 -19.55 -20.04
CA PHE A 44 30.07 -19.34 -18.71
C PHE A 44 30.07 -20.67 -17.95
N SER A 45 31.01 -20.83 -17.04
CA SER A 45 30.98 -21.93 -16.07
C SER A 45 30.60 -21.38 -14.72
N PHE A 46 29.60 -21.99 -14.10
CA PHE A 46 29.14 -21.65 -12.76
C PHE A 46 29.46 -22.78 -11.80
N GLN A 47 29.94 -22.42 -10.63
CA GLN A 47 30.04 -23.32 -9.49
C GLN A 47 28.92 -22.98 -8.54
N VAL A 48 28.09 -23.95 -8.17
CA VAL A 48 27.06 -23.78 -7.15
C VAL A 48 27.74 -23.87 -5.79
N GLU A 49 27.78 -22.74 -5.07
CA GLU A 49 28.38 -22.68 -3.72
C GLU A 49 27.35 -23.03 -2.65
N GLU A 50 26.10 -22.61 -2.83
CA GLU A 50 25.04 -22.83 -1.88
C GLU A 50 23.70 -23.08 -2.60
N ILE A 51 22.92 -24.00 -2.09
CA ILE A 51 21.54 -24.24 -2.53
C ILE A 51 20.62 -23.94 -1.37
N THR A 52 19.83 -22.88 -1.49
CA THR A 52 18.78 -22.58 -0.54
C THR A 52 17.43 -23.08 -1.07
N ARG A 53 16.65 -23.71 -0.22
CA ARG A 53 15.30 -24.15 -0.52
C ARG A 53 14.33 -23.48 0.42
N PHE A 54 13.34 -22.80 -0.14
CA PHE A 54 12.24 -22.32 0.65
C PHE A 54 11.36 -23.50 1.09
N VAL A 55 11.24 -23.69 2.39
CA VAL A 55 10.38 -24.69 3.02
C VAL A 55 9.44 -23.95 3.95
N ALA A 56 8.16 -24.33 3.94
CA ALA A 56 7.22 -23.76 4.91
C ALA A 56 7.72 -24.07 6.33
N GLY A 57 7.76 -23.03 7.18
CA GLY A 57 8.17 -23.18 8.57
C GLY A 57 7.15 -24.00 9.37
N GLU A 58 7.64 -24.73 10.36
CA GLU A 58 6.77 -25.39 11.34
C GLU A 58 6.23 -24.35 12.32
N LEU A 59 4.97 -24.50 12.70
CA LEU A 59 4.36 -23.63 13.71
C LEU A 59 4.92 -23.97 15.11
N ASN A 60 6.00 -23.31 15.46
CA ASN A 60 6.72 -23.47 16.72
C ASN A 60 6.88 -22.13 17.45
N GLN A 61 7.41 -22.15 18.66
CA GLN A 61 7.57 -20.94 19.48
C GLN A 61 8.45 -19.88 18.81
N GLU A 62 9.47 -20.28 18.07
CA GLU A 62 10.35 -19.35 17.38
C GLU A 62 9.59 -18.50 16.34
N ILE A 63 8.73 -19.15 15.54
CA ILE A 63 7.86 -18.44 14.58
C ILE A 63 6.86 -17.54 15.30
N PHE A 64 6.28 -18.01 16.43
CA PHE A 64 5.33 -17.21 17.20
C PHE A 64 6.00 -15.94 17.74
N ASP A 65 7.20 -16.06 18.26
CA ASP A 65 7.97 -14.95 18.82
C ASP A 65 8.44 -13.97 17.73
N GLN A 66 8.83 -14.48 16.56
CA GLN A 66 9.19 -13.64 15.42
C GLN A 66 8.03 -12.79 14.90
N VAL A 67 6.82 -13.39 14.85
CA VAL A 67 5.63 -12.72 14.28
C VAL A 67 4.96 -11.79 15.26
N PHE A 68 4.77 -12.20 16.51
CA PHE A 68 4.00 -11.46 17.51
C PHE A 68 4.81 -10.89 18.67
N GLY A 69 6.10 -11.22 18.75
CA GLY A 69 6.97 -10.87 19.86
C GLY A 69 7.09 -11.96 20.89
N GLU A 70 8.22 -11.95 21.62
CA GLU A 70 8.61 -13.00 22.58
C GLU A 70 7.52 -13.19 23.68
N GLY A 71 7.06 -14.43 23.81
CA GLY A 71 6.13 -14.83 24.86
C GLY A 71 4.68 -14.34 24.72
N VAL A 72 4.34 -13.61 23.65
CA VAL A 72 2.98 -13.08 23.40
C VAL A 72 2.01 -14.20 23.02
N VAL A 73 2.47 -15.19 22.28
CA VAL A 73 1.72 -16.35 21.82
C VAL A 73 2.48 -17.61 22.21
N LYS A 74 1.78 -18.58 22.82
CA LYS A 74 2.41 -19.80 23.36
C LYS A 74 1.92 -21.08 22.70
N THR A 75 0.78 -21.02 22.01
CA THR A 75 0.16 -22.19 21.39
C THR A 75 -0.23 -21.90 19.94
N GLU A 76 -0.33 -22.95 19.14
CA GLU A 76 -0.82 -22.84 17.76
C GLU A 76 -2.24 -22.25 17.70
N GLU A 77 -3.10 -22.59 18.66
CA GLU A 77 -4.46 -22.05 18.73
C GLU A 77 -4.45 -20.53 18.94
N GLU A 78 -3.64 -20.04 19.88
CA GLU A 78 -3.45 -18.60 20.12
C GLU A 78 -2.87 -17.91 18.91
N PHE A 79 -1.89 -18.53 18.22
CA PHE A 79 -1.30 -18.00 16.99
C PHE A 79 -2.36 -17.82 15.91
N ARG A 80 -3.15 -18.86 15.64
CA ARG A 80 -4.23 -18.81 14.64
C ARG A 80 -5.30 -17.78 15.01
N ALA A 81 -5.66 -17.67 16.29
CA ALA A 81 -6.61 -16.67 16.77
C ALA A 81 -6.08 -15.24 16.56
N LYS A 82 -4.82 -14.99 16.87
CA LYS A 82 -4.16 -13.70 16.65
C LYS A 82 -4.04 -13.35 15.17
N VAL A 83 -3.65 -14.27 14.32
CA VAL A 83 -3.63 -14.06 12.86
C VAL A 83 -5.02 -13.72 12.34
N LYS A 84 -6.04 -14.45 12.79
CA LYS A 84 -7.43 -14.16 12.42
C LYS A 84 -7.88 -12.78 12.88
N GLU A 85 -7.49 -12.34 14.07
CA GLU A 85 -7.76 -11.01 14.61
C GLU A 85 -7.10 -9.93 13.73
N VAL A 86 -5.83 -10.10 13.37
CA VAL A 86 -5.10 -9.15 12.48
C VAL A 86 -5.79 -9.04 11.13
N ILE A 87 -6.15 -10.16 10.52
CA ILE A 87 -6.85 -10.19 9.23
C ILE A 87 -8.23 -9.53 9.35
N ALA A 88 -8.98 -9.81 10.42
CA ALA A 88 -10.29 -9.20 10.65
C ALA A 88 -10.19 -7.68 10.80
N ASN A 89 -9.21 -7.19 11.55
CA ASN A 89 -8.96 -5.75 11.71
C ASN A 89 -8.58 -5.07 10.38
N GLN A 90 -7.81 -5.76 9.52
CA GLN A 90 -7.51 -5.28 8.17
C GLN A 90 -8.79 -5.12 7.35
N PHE A 91 -9.67 -6.13 7.33
CA PHE A 91 -10.94 -6.04 6.61
C PHE A 91 -11.89 -4.96 7.17
N VAL A 92 -11.82 -4.64 8.46
CA VAL A 92 -12.58 -3.51 9.03
C VAL A 92 -12.09 -2.21 8.42
N ALA A 93 -10.77 -1.98 8.37
CA ALA A 93 -10.20 -0.78 7.77
C ALA A 93 -10.55 -0.66 6.27
N ASP A 94 -10.44 -1.76 5.52
CA ASP A 94 -10.80 -1.79 4.11
C ASP A 94 -12.30 -1.55 3.89
N SER A 95 -13.15 -2.08 4.77
CA SER A 95 -14.60 -1.84 4.75
C SER A 95 -14.95 -0.39 5.03
N ASP A 96 -14.23 0.27 5.94
CA ASP A 96 -14.38 1.68 6.24
C ASP A 96 -13.99 2.56 5.05
N TYR A 97 -12.92 2.19 4.38
CA TYR A 97 -12.51 2.85 3.15
C TYR A 97 -13.55 2.67 2.03
N LYS A 98 -14.06 1.44 1.84
CA LYS A 98 -15.14 1.18 0.88
C LYS A 98 -16.40 2.00 1.17
N PHE A 99 -16.78 2.08 2.44
CA PHE A 99 -17.91 2.91 2.86
C PHE A 99 -17.72 4.38 2.44
N LEU A 100 -16.53 4.95 2.62
CA LEU A 100 -16.23 6.32 2.18
C LEU A 100 -16.31 6.48 0.66
N LEU A 101 -15.85 5.49 -0.11
CA LEU A 101 -15.99 5.51 -1.57
C LEU A 101 -17.46 5.51 -2.00
N ASP A 102 -18.29 4.71 -1.35
CA ASP A 102 -19.72 4.65 -1.64
C ASP A 102 -20.43 5.96 -1.24
N VAL A 103 -20.08 6.53 -0.09
CA VAL A 103 -20.54 7.86 0.33
C VAL A 103 -20.13 8.93 -0.68
N ARG A 104 -18.87 8.92 -1.13
CA ARG A 104 -18.39 9.84 -2.17
C ARG A 104 -19.25 9.74 -3.41
N LYS A 105 -19.43 8.54 -3.94
CA LYS A 105 -20.22 8.29 -5.14
C LYS A 105 -21.66 8.80 -4.98
N MET A 106 -22.33 8.41 -3.90
CA MET A 106 -23.71 8.80 -3.62
C MET A 106 -23.86 10.33 -3.49
N LEU A 107 -22.94 10.99 -2.79
CA LEU A 107 -23.02 12.44 -2.59
C LEU A 107 -22.66 13.22 -3.86
N MET A 108 -21.71 12.75 -4.65
CA MET A 108 -21.40 13.32 -5.96
C MET A 108 -22.61 13.26 -6.90
N GLU A 109 -23.30 12.12 -6.95
CA GLU A 109 -24.54 11.95 -7.72
C GLU A 109 -25.66 12.87 -7.21
N LYS A 110 -25.82 13.00 -5.89
CA LYS A 110 -26.86 13.82 -5.27
C LYS A 110 -26.63 15.31 -5.44
N VAL A 111 -25.40 15.78 -5.36
CA VAL A 111 -25.01 17.18 -5.56
C VAL A 111 -25.09 17.54 -7.05
N GLY A 112 -24.76 16.60 -7.92
CA GLY A 112 -24.75 16.82 -9.36
C GLY A 112 -23.61 17.73 -9.82
N LYS A 113 -23.78 18.31 -10.99
CA LYS A 113 -22.76 19.17 -11.60
C LYS A 113 -22.79 20.57 -11.00
N LEU A 114 -21.69 20.98 -10.41
CA LEU A 114 -21.46 22.34 -9.94
C LEU A 114 -20.91 23.20 -11.07
N GLU A 115 -21.24 24.50 -11.04
CA GLU A 115 -20.66 25.49 -11.95
C GLU A 115 -19.39 26.08 -11.33
N PHE A 116 -18.30 26.03 -12.09
CA PHE A 116 -17.00 26.57 -11.70
C PHE A 116 -16.52 27.63 -12.69
N PRO A 117 -15.64 28.54 -12.27
CA PRO A 117 -14.98 29.49 -13.17
C PRO A 117 -13.87 28.78 -13.96
N ASP A 118 -14.24 27.97 -14.95
CA ASP A 118 -13.37 27.06 -15.68
C ASP A 118 -12.10 27.74 -16.24
N ALA A 119 -12.26 28.93 -16.83
CA ALA A 119 -11.12 29.68 -17.37
C ALA A 119 -10.08 30.03 -16.31
N LEU A 120 -10.52 30.39 -15.10
CA LEU A 120 -9.64 30.69 -13.98
C LEU A 120 -8.95 29.42 -13.46
N LEU A 121 -9.71 28.34 -13.28
CA LEU A 121 -9.19 27.08 -12.76
C LEU A 121 -8.19 26.44 -13.74
N LYS A 122 -8.46 26.44 -15.03
CA LYS A 122 -7.50 25.99 -16.06
C LYS A 122 -6.21 26.83 -16.04
N ARG A 123 -6.33 28.15 -15.85
CA ARG A 123 -5.16 29.02 -15.70
C ARG A 123 -4.33 28.69 -14.46
N ILE A 124 -4.98 28.46 -13.31
CA ILE A 124 -4.30 28.06 -12.06
C ILE A 124 -3.61 26.70 -12.27
N MET A 125 -4.30 25.75 -12.89
CA MET A 125 -3.73 24.43 -13.18
C MET A 125 -2.48 24.52 -14.07
N ARG A 126 -2.47 25.37 -15.09
CA ARG A 126 -1.28 25.65 -15.92
C ARG A 126 -0.15 26.26 -15.10
N LEU A 127 -0.46 27.23 -14.24
CA LEU A 127 0.57 27.86 -13.38
C LEU A 127 1.22 26.90 -12.41
N ASN A 128 0.46 25.92 -11.91
CA ASN A 128 0.96 24.91 -10.99
C ASN A 128 1.73 23.75 -11.70
N ASN A 129 1.58 23.62 -13.02
CA ASN A 129 2.18 22.57 -13.85
C ASN A 129 2.93 23.17 -15.04
N GLN A 130 3.85 24.09 -14.77
CA GLN A 130 4.61 24.80 -15.82
C GLN A 130 5.55 23.90 -16.65
N ASP A 131 5.87 22.74 -16.11
CA ASP A 131 6.68 21.68 -16.76
C ASP A 131 5.86 20.80 -17.72
N LYS A 132 4.52 20.95 -17.74
CA LYS A 132 3.60 20.17 -18.57
C LYS A 132 3.07 21.02 -19.74
N ASP A 133 2.66 20.33 -20.81
CA ASP A 133 2.06 20.96 -21.98
C ASP A 133 0.59 21.36 -21.74
N GLU A 134 0.02 22.13 -22.69
CA GLU A 134 -1.38 22.55 -22.61
C GLU A 134 -2.36 21.38 -22.64
N LYS A 135 -2.00 20.30 -23.35
CA LYS A 135 -2.81 19.10 -23.47
C LYS A 135 -2.99 18.42 -22.12
N PHE A 136 -1.96 18.44 -21.26
CA PHE A 136 -2.06 17.93 -19.88
C PHE A 136 -3.21 18.56 -19.11
N VAL A 137 -3.41 19.89 -19.25
CA VAL A 137 -4.50 20.58 -18.55
C VAL A 137 -5.86 20.15 -19.10
N GLU A 138 -5.99 20.01 -20.42
CA GLU A 138 -7.25 19.58 -21.03
C GLU A 138 -7.62 18.17 -20.67
N ASP A 139 -6.66 17.25 -20.73
CA ASP A 139 -6.85 15.83 -20.44
C ASP A 139 -7.16 15.55 -18.93
N ASN A 140 -6.71 16.43 -18.02
CA ASN A 140 -6.86 16.22 -16.58
C ASN A 140 -7.86 17.18 -15.92
N TYR A 141 -8.42 18.15 -16.66
CA TYR A 141 -9.29 19.17 -16.08
C TYR A 141 -10.55 18.58 -15.45
N ASP A 142 -11.26 17.72 -16.16
CA ASP A 142 -12.51 17.14 -15.68
C ASP A 142 -12.29 16.31 -14.39
N LYS A 143 -11.20 15.55 -14.35
CA LYS A 143 -10.81 14.82 -13.15
C LYS A 143 -10.48 15.74 -11.98
N SER A 144 -9.81 16.86 -12.26
CA SER A 144 -9.49 17.87 -11.23
C SER A 144 -10.73 18.55 -10.69
N ILE A 145 -11.74 18.80 -11.53
CA ILE A 145 -13.05 19.34 -11.12
C ILE A 145 -13.82 18.33 -10.26
N GLU A 146 -13.78 17.06 -10.61
CA GLU A 146 -14.37 16.00 -9.80
C GLU A 146 -13.74 15.95 -8.40
N GLU A 147 -12.42 15.97 -8.31
CA GLU A 147 -11.70 16.00 -7.04
C GLU A 147 -11.98 17.28 -6.24
N LEU A 148 -12.05 18.43 -6.89
CA LEU A 148 -12.42 19.69 -6.25
C LEU A 148 -13.85 19.65 -5.70
N THR A 149 -14.79 19.12 -6.47
CA THR A 149 -16.19 18.95 -6.03
C THR A 149 -16.26 18.07 -4.79
N TRP A 150 -15.56 16.92 -4.81
CA TRP A 150 -15.48 16.05 -3.65
C TRP A 150 -14.83 16.75 -2.45
N HIS A 151 -13.77 17.51 -2.68
CA HIS A 151 -13.12 18.27 -1.61
C HIS A 151 -14.09 19.25 -0.94
N LEU A 152 -14.87 19.99 -1.71
CA LEU A 152 -15.87 20.92 -1.18
C LEU A 152 -16.98 20.21 -0.40
N ILE A 153 -17.47 19.07 -0.90
CA ILE A 153 -18.45 18.23 -0.19
C ILE A 153 -17.87 17.77 1.13
N LYS A 154 -16.65 17.22 1.11
CA LYS A 154 -15.93 16.73 2.30
C LYS A 154 -15.75 17.84 3.34
N GLU A 155 -15.37 19.05 2.91
CA GLU A 155 -15.23 20.21 3.80
C GLU A 155 -16.54 20.58 4.50
N GLN A 156 -17.66 20.55 3.78
CA GLN A 156 -18.98 20.81 4.37
C GLN A 156 -19.37 19.72 5.38
N LEU A 157 -19.10 18.46 5.08
CA LEU A 157 -19.35 17.35 6.00
C LEU A 157 -18.50 17.44 7.27
N VAL A 158 -17.23 17.80 7.12
CA VAL A 158 -16.31 18.01 8.25
C VAL A 158 -16.83 19.11 9.17
N LYS A 159 -17.28 20.26 8.60
CA LYS A 159 -17.89 21.35 9.35
C LYS A 159 -19.20 20.95 10.02
N ALA A 160 -20.08 20.26 9.30
CA ALA A 160 -21.38 19.82 9.83
C ALA A 160 -21.26 18.84 11.00
N ASN A 161 -20.19 18.08 11.04
CA ASN A 161 -19.92 17.08 12.08
C ASN A 161 -18.95 17.57 13.17
N ASP A 162 -18.53 18.85 13.15
CA ASP A 162 -17.55 19.45 14.07
C ASP A 162 -16.26 18.61 14.20
N ILE A 163 -15.81 18.04 13.09
CA ILE A 163 -14.61 17.19 13.06
C ILE A 163 -13.37 18.06 13.21
N LYS A 164 -12.60 17.79 14.24
CA LYS A 164 -11.32 18.45 14.54
C LYS A 164 -10.20 17.42 14.48
N VAL A 165 -9.06 17.86 13.97
CA VAL A 165 -7.83 17.06 13.94
C VAL A 165 -6.88 17.64 14.96
N GLU A 166 -6.51 16.83 15.93
CA GLU A 166 -5.54 17.19 16.97
C GLU A 166 -4.18 16.60 16.66
N GLN A 167 -3.12 17.08 17.32
CA GLN A 167 -1.76 16.57 17.09
C GLN A 167 -1.64 15.09 17.42
N ASP A 168 -2.32 14.64 18.47
CA ASP A 168 -2.32 13.23 18.88
C ASP A 168 -2.98 12.33 17.82
N ASP A 169 -4.01 12.80 17.13
CA ASP A 169 -4.62 12.07 16.02
C ASP A 169 -3.61 11.81 14.90
N ILE A 170 -2.84 12.85 14.54
CA ILE A 170 -1.85 12.78 13.47
C ILE A 170 -0.70 11.85 13.87
N LEU A 171 -0.24 11.94 15.12
CA LEU A 171 0.80 11.07 15.65
C LEU A 171 0.35 9.60 15.67
N ASN A 172 -0.88 9.33 16.13
CA ASN A 172 -1.44 7.99 16.15
C ASN A 172 -1.59 7.44 14.72
N MET A 173 -2.07 8.23 13.79
CA MET A 173 -2.18 7.84 12.38
C MET A 173 -0.80 7.55 11.76
N ALA A 174 0.23 8.31 12.12
CA ALA A 174 1.60 8.06 11.68
C ALA A 174 2.12 6.71 12.22
N LYS A 175 1.86 6.40 13.51
CA LYS A 175 2.19 5.09 14.12
C LYS A 175 1.46 3.94 13.44
N GLU A 176 0.16 4.08 13.19
CA GLU A 176 -0.64 3.05 12.49
C GLU A 176 -0.13 2.82 11.07
N THR A 177 0.19 3.89 10.35
CA THR A 177 0.78 3.80 9.01
C THR A 177 2.12 3.08 9.06
N THR A 178 2.97 3.40 10.03
CA THR A 178 4.26 2.73 10.24
C THR A 178 4.05 1.26 10.59
N ARG A 179 3.12 0.94 11.48
CA ARG A 179 2.80 -0.45 11.86
C ARG A 179 2.33 -1.26 10.64
N ALA A 180 1.48 -0.68 9.78
CA ALA A 180 1.04 -1.31 8.55
C ALA A 180 2.19 -1.57 7.57
N GLN A 181 3.16 -0.64 7.47
CA GLN A 181 4.36 -0.85 6.65
C GLN A 181 5.22 -2.00 7.17
N PHE A 182 5.46 -2.07 8.47
CA PHE A 182 6.22 -3.19 9.06
C PHE A 182 5.50 -4.54 8.89
N ALA A 183 4.17 -4.54 9.00
CA ALA A 183 3.35 -5.74 8.78
C ALA A 183 3.50 -6.31 7.36
N GLN A 184 3.70 -5.47 6.34
CA GLN A 184 3.97 -5.93 4.97
C GLN A 184 5.27 -6.73 4.85
N TYR A 185 6.22 -6.49 5.77
CA TYR A 185 7.47 -7.25 5.88
C TYR A 185 7.38 -8.41 6.89
N GLY A 186 6.16 -8.78 7.32
CA GLY A 186 5.91 -9.88 8.25
C GLY A 186 6.13 -9.53 9.73
N MET A 187 6.44 -8.27 10.05
CA MET A 187 6.67 -7.80 11.43
C MET A 187 5.37 -7.26 12.02
N LEU A 188 4.58 -8.12 12.65
CA LEU A 188 3.30 -7.76 13.26
C LEU A 188 3.44 -7.17 14.67
N SER A 189 4.59 -7.38 15.32
CA SER A 189 4.91 -6.80 16.62
C SER A 189 6.13 -5.89 16.49
N VAL A 190 5.88 -4.59 16.55
CA VAL A 190 6.94 -3.57 16.49
C VAL A 190 6.95 -2.82 17.83
N PRO A 191 8.11 -2.67 18.51
CA PRO A 191 8.21 -1.91 19.75
C PRO A 191 7.71 -0.46 19.58
N GLU A 192 6.99 0.05 20.56
CA GLU A 192 6.41 1.40 20.51
C GLU A 192 7.48 2.49 20.30
N GLU A 193 8.67 2.31 20.86
CA GLU A 193 9.78 3.25 20.66
C GLU A 193 10.19 3.37 19.19
N ILE A 194 10.18 2.26 18.45
CA ILE A 194 10.48 2.24 17.02
C ILE A 194 9.35 2.95 16.26
N LEU A 195 8.09 2.66 16.58
CA LEU A 195 6.94 3.32 15.98
C LEU A 195 6.97 4.83 16.22
N ASP A 196 7.29 5.25 17.44
CA ASP A 196 7.43 6.67 17.80
C ASP A 196 8.52 7.37 16.99
N ASN A 197 9.67 6.74 16.83
CA ASN A 197 10.78 7.33 16.09
C ASN A 197 10.44 7.48 14.60
N TYR A 198 9.85 6.44 13.97
CA TYR A 198 9.43 6.52 12.57
C TYR A 198 8.29 7.53 12.37
N ALA A 199 7.30 7.56 13.26
CA ALA A 199 6.22 8.53 13.22
C ALA A 199 6.76 9.96 13.30
N LYS A 200 7.70 10.24 14.21
CA LYS A 200 8.36 11.55 14.31
C LYS A 200 9.12 11.93 13.04
N GLU A 201 9.78 10.98 12.38
CA GLU A 201 10.45 11.24 11.11
C GLU A 201 9.44 11.55 9.99
N MET A 202 8.29 10.84 9.92
CA MET A 202 7.22 11.16 8.99
C MET A 202 6.67 12.58 9.19
N LEU A 203 6.55 13.01 10.45
CA LEU A 203 6.04 14.33 10.80
C LEU A 203 7.02 15.49 10.51
N LYS A 204 8.24 15.23 10.09
CA LYS A 204 9.18 16.27 9.61
C LYS A 204 8.89 16.72 8.17
N LYS A 205 8.19 15.92 7.38
CA LYS A 205 7.91 16.19 5.98
C LYS A 205 6.49 16.75 5.83
N LYS A 206 6.36 17.96 5.28
CA LYS A 206 5.08 18.63 5.10
C LYS A 206 4.07 17.80 4.30
N GLU A 207 4.50 17.20 3.20
CA GLU A 207 3.65 16.34 2.35
C GLU A 207 3.11 15.12 3.12
N SER A 208 3.94 14.53 4.00
CA SER A 208 3.52 13.41 4.85
C SER A 208 2.45 13.85 5.85
N ILE A 209 2.63 15.04 6.47
CA ILE A 209 1.64 15.59 7.40
C ILE A 209 0.30 15.82 6.70
N GLU A 210 0.29 16.45 5.53
CA GLU A 210 -0.93 16.68 4.76
C GLU A 210 -1.65 15.37 4.43
N GLY A 211 -0.92 14.33 4.04
CA GLY A 211 -1.47 13.00 3.81
C GLY A 211 -2.05 12.37 5.07
N LEU A 212 -1.36 12.48 6.20
CA LEU A 212 -1.84 11.96 7.49
C LEU A 212 -3.09 12.69 7.98
N VAL A 213 -3.12 14.03 7.88
CA VAL A 213 -4.28 14.85 8.23
C VAL A 213 -5.51 14.43 7.41
N ASN A 214 -5.35 14.26 6.09
CA ASN A 214 -6.43 13.80 5.24
C ASN A 214 -6.97 12.43 5.68
N ARG A 215 -6.09 11.49 6.01
CA ARG A 215 -6.48 10.16 6.51
C ARG A 215 -7.22 10.25 7.84
N VAL A 216 -6.75 11.07 8.78
CA VAL A 216 -7.44 11.31 10.06
C VAL A 216 -8.84 11.87 9.82
N VAL A 217 -8.96 12.89 8.95
CA VAL A 217 -10.26 13.46 8.57
C VAL A 217 -11.18 12.40 8.00
N GLU A 218 -10.71 11.59 7.08
CA GLU A 218 -11.49 10.51 6.44
C GLU A 218 -11.93 9.45 7.44
N THR A 219 -11.06 9.03 8.34
CA THR A 219 -11.41 8.06 9.40
C THR A 219 -12.47 8.61 10.35
N LYS A 220 -12.28 9.86 10.83
CA LYS A 220 -13.26 10.52 11.70
C LYS A 220 -14.59 10.77 10.99
N LEU A 221 -14.54 11.15 9.72
CA LEU A 221 -15.73 11.36 8.89
C LEU A 221 -16.49 10.05 8.66
N ALA A 222 -15.80 8.95 8.32
CA ALA A 222 -16.42 7.64 8.18
C ALA A 222 -17.15 7.23 9.47
N SER A 223 -16.49 7.40 10.60
CA SER A 223 -17.07 7.08 11.92
C SER A 223 -18.32 7.92 12.22
N ALA A 224 -18.25 9.24 11.96
CA ALA A 224 -19.39 10.14 12.17
C ALA A 224 -20.58 9.80 11.24
N LEU A 225 -20.32 9.57 9.96
CA LEU A 225 -21.36 9.27 8.97
C LEU A 225 -22.03 7.92 9.21
N LYS A 226 -21.30 6.90 9.66
CA LYS A 226 -21.86 5.59 10.02
C LYS A 226 -22.94 5.68 11.11
N THR A 227 -22.86 6.66 12.00
CA THR A 227 -23.88 6.87 13.04
C THR A 227 -25.12 7.58 12.52
N GLN A 228 -25.04 8.23 11.35
CA GLN A 228 -26.11 9.07 10.78
C GLN A 228 -26.89 8.39 9.65
N VAL A 229 -26.41 7.24 9.19
CA VAL A 229 -27.04 6.51 8.08
C VAL A 229 -27.48 5.12 8.51
N THR A 230 -28.45 4.57 7.80
CA THR A 230 -28.82 3.15 7.97
C THR A 230 -27.83 2.30 7.17
N LEU A 231 -27.08 1.45 7.87
CA LEU A 231 -26.12 0.55 7.25
C LEU A 231 -26.80 -0.75 6.83
N GLU A 232 -26.60 -1.17 5.60
CA GLU A 232 -26.92 -2.51 5.13
C GLU A 232 -25.66 -3.38 5.16
N ASN A 233 -25.55 -4.23 6.21
CA ASN A 233 -24.41 -5.13 6.34
C ASN A 233 -24.59 -6.37 5.48
N LYS A 234 -23.63 -6.67 4.60
CA LYS A 234 -23.62 -7.86 3.74
C LYS A 234 -22.43 -8.75 4.07
N ASN A 235 -22.70 -10.02 4.30
CA ASN A 235 -21.66 -11.03 4.43
C ASN A 235 -21.25 -11.48 3.04
N ILE A 236 -19.99 -11.23 2.68
CA ILE A 236 -19.41 -11.62 1.39
C ILE A 236 -18.09 -12.36 1.61
N SER A 237 -17.65 -13.10 0.58
CA SER A 237 -16.32 -13.73 0.63
C SER A 237 -15.21 -12.68 0.50
N ALA A 238 -14.01 -12.97 1.03
CA ALA A 238 -12.85 -12.09 0.86
C ALA A 238 -12.51 -11.86 -0.63
N ALA A 239 -12.70 -12.88 -1.47
CA ALA A 239 -12.47 -12.75 -2.92
C ALA A 239 -13.47 -11.78 -3.57
N ASP A 240 -14.73 -11.81 -3.19
CA ASP A 240 -15.74 -10.90 -3.72
C ASP A 240 -15.56 -9.48 -3.16
N PHE A 241 -15.12 -9.36 -1.92
CA PHE A 241 -14.77 -8.07 -1.32
C PHE A 241 -13.63 -7.39 -2.08
N ASN A 242 -12.56 -8.11 -2.39
CA ASN A 242 -11.43 -7.57 -3.14
C ASN A 242 -11.83 -7.06 -4.54
N LYS A 243 -12.74 -7.77 -5.22
CA LYS A 243 -13.28 -7.31 -6.53
C LYS A 243 -14.05 -5.98 -6.45
N MET A 244 -14.48 -5.55 -5.27
CA MET A 244 -15.19 -4.26 -5.13
C MET A 244 -14.26 -3.03 -5.25
N PHE A 245 -12.94 -3.26 -5.29
CA PHE A 245 -11.92 -2.22 -5.44
C PHE A 245 -11.27 -2.22 -6.84
N GLU A 246 -11.61 -3.19 -7.68
CA GLU A 246 -11.22 -3.25 -9.11
C GLU A 246 -12.19 -2.40 -9.96
#